data_610cb01ce0fe49fa7ecff4448f0b56d1
#
_entry.id   610cb01ce0fe49fa7ecff4448f0b56d1
#
_cell.length_a   1.000
_cell.length_b   1.000
_cell.length_c   1.000
_cell.angle_alpha   90.00
_cell.angle_beta   90.00
_cell.angle_gamma   90.00
#
_symmetry.space_group_name_H-M   'P 1'
#
loop_
_entity.id
_entity.type
_entity.pdbx_description
1 polymer ?
#
loop_
_entity_poly.entity_id
_entity_poly.type
_entity_poly.pdbx_seq_one_letter_code
_entity_poly.pdbx_strand_id
1 'polypeptide(L)'
;MAVGAWHYQYTQLVLKVSKQPLKKIAQRDLKSLGGRWSVKVTRLGRRKLTVQTGNQRMTRQRSASTIKVYVMLTIYRRVQQRKLRLTQQDQNDLKLMIHNSDNSAANRLIKRAGGFRGVNAAIKHYRFKQTVLQRYMLDTNALRWGRDNYTSVADLTRFLTLTYQHKLLGKTYDKKMLTLLKGCRNHSKLPYLVKHATVYNKTGEYPDKGVQNDAAIFKTKQGTYSIVVMAQNGKQYQQYQGMNRLGRDVVTYLNQHH
;
A
#
# COMPACT_ATOMS: atom_id res chain seq x y z
N MET A 1 -8.13 35.25 26.17
CA MET A 1 -7.38 33.97 26.27
C MET A 1 -8.25 32.69 26.28
N ALA A 2 -9.58 32.78 26.46
CA ALA A 2 -10.47 31.58 26.51
C ALA A 2 -10.83 30.97 25.14
N VAL A 3 -10.91 31.79 24.08
CA VAL A 3 -11.36 31.34 22.75
C VAL A 3 -10.39 30.35 22.09
N GLY A 4 -9.07 30.51 22.28
CA GLY A 4 -8.07 29.62 21.72
C GLY A 4 -8.07 28.22 22.34
N ALA A 5 -8.31 28.13 23.65
CA ALA A 5 -8.36 26.84 24.36
C ALA A 5 -9.60 26.01 23.96
N TRP A 6 -10.76 26.66 23.80
CA TRP A 6 -11.99 26.02 23.33
C TRP A 6 -11.85 25.50 21.89
N HIS A 7 -11.25 26.28 21.00
CA HIS A 7 -11.05 25.85 19.61
C HIS A 7 -10.07 24.68 19.51
N TYR A 8 -9.00 24.69 20.31
CA TYR A 8 -8.03 23.59 20.38
C TYR A 8 -8.65 22.31 20.95
N GLN A 9 -9.42 22.41 22.04
CA GLN A 9 -10.13 21.27 22.65
C GLN A 9 -11.20 20.72 21.70
N TYR A 10 -11.96 21.57 21.02
CA TYR A 10 -12.96 21.16 20.03
C TYR A 10 -12.32 20.43 18.85
N THR A 11 -11.21 20.94 18.34
CA THR A 11 -10.45 20.31 17.24
C THR A 11 -9.88 18.96 17.67
N GLN A 12 -9.37 18.83 18.89
CA GLN A 12 -8.88 17.56 19.43
C GLN A 12 -10.02 16.57 19.68
N LEU A 13 -11.17 17.03 20.13
CA LEU A 13 -12.36 16.20 20.35
C LEU A 13 -12.90 15.66 19.01
N VAL A 14 -13.01 16.48 17.99
CA VAL A 14 -13.43 16.09 16.65
C VAL A 14 -12.45 15.09 16.03
N LEU A 15 -11.14 15.27 16.20
CA LEU A 15 -10.13 14.32 15.74
C LEU A 15 -10.21 12.97 16.49
N LYS A 16 -10.46 12.98 17.80
CA LYS A 16 -10.67 11.74 18.58
C LYS A 16 -11.93 11.00 18.14
N VAL A 17 -13.03 11.70 17.96
CA VAL A 17 -14.31 11.13 17.50
C VAL A 17 -14.17 10.50 16.11
N SER A 18 -13.40 11.12 15.21
CA SER A 18 -13.20 10.61 13.85
C SER A 18 -12.35 9.33 13.76
N LYS A 19 -11.47 9.07 14.73
CA LYS A 19 -10.59 7.87 14.72
C LYS A 19 -11.28 6.61 15.21
N GLN A 20 -12.14 6.70 16.22
CA GLN A 20 -12.81 5.54 16.83
C GLN A 20 -13.78 4.83 15.87
N PRO A 21 -14.64 5.53 15.11
CA PRO A 21 -15.48 4.87 14.11
C PRO A 21 -14.67 4.10 13.07
N LEU A 22 -13.56 4.65 12.56
CA LEU A 22 -12.69 3.96 11.60
C LEU A 22 -12.06 2.69 12.19
N LYS A 23 -11.66 2.71 13.47
CA LYS A 23 -11.17 1.51 14.15
C LYS A 23 -12.28 0.45 14.28
N LYS A 24 -13.50 0.87 14.65
CA LYS A 24 -14.67 -0.04 14.76
C LYS A 24 -15.01 -0.65 13.39
N ILE A 25 -15.03 0.14 12.33
CA ILE A 25 -15.24 -0.35 10.95
C ILE A 25 -14.17 -1.39 10.61
N ALA A 26 -12.89 -1.09 10.81
CA ALA A 26 -11.81 -2.01 10.51
C ALA A 26 -11.92 -3.32 11.30
N GLN A 27 -12.19 -3.25 12.61
CA GLN A 27 -12.36 -4.42 13.46
C GLN A 27 -13.56 -5.27 13.05
N ARG A 28 -14.71 -4.65 12.74
CA ARG A 28 -15.92 -5.35 12.29
C ARG A 28 -15.68 -6.07 10.96
N ASP A 29 -15.13 -5.36 9.97
CA ASP A 29 -15.02 -5.87 8.60
C ASP A 29 -13.90 -6.91 8.44
N LEU A 30 -12.84 -6.78 9.25
CA LEU A 30 -11.70 -7.69 9.20
C LEU A 30 -11.73 -8.81 10.25
N LYS A 31 -12.75 -8.85 11.13
CA LYS A 31 -12.88 -9.87 12.18
C LYS A 31 -12.85 -11.30 11.61
N SER A 32 -13.48 -11.52 10.47
CA SER A 32 -13.64 -12.84 9.85
C SER A 32 -12.47 -13.28 8.97
N LEU A 33 -11.42 -12.44 8.80
CA LEU A 33 -10.31 -12.77 7.90
C LEU A 33 -9.56 -14.04 8.30
N GLY A 34 -9.58 -14.37 9.59
CA GLY A 34 -8.68 -15.38 10.15
C GLY A 34 -7.23 -14.90 10.17
N GLY A 35 -6.35 -15.64 10.83
CA GLY A 35 -4.92 -15.32 10.89
C GLY A 35 -4.61 -13.96 11.49
N ARG A 36 -3.59 -13.32 10.95
CA ARG A 36 -3.07 -12.03 11.41
C ARG A 36 -3.36 -10.96 10.38
N TRP A 37 -3.89 -9.83 10.80
CA TRP A 37 -4.12 -8.70 9.90
C TRP A 37 -3.76 -7.36 10.56
N SER A 38 -3.41 -6.42 9.72
CA SER A 38 -3.22 -5.01 10.08
C SER A 38 -3.78 -4.12 8.97
N VAL A 39 -4.24 -2.92 9.35
CA VAL A 39 -4.78 -1.93 8.45
C VAL A 39 -4.32 -0.54 8.85
N LYS A 40 -4.05 0.29 7.86
CA LYS A 40 -3.81 1.72 8.04
C LYS A 40 -4.66 2.51 7.06
N VAL A 41 -5.41 3.47 7.60
CA VAL A 41 -6.26 4.40 6.86
C VAL A 41 -5.69 5.81 7.06
N THR A 42 -5.53 6.55 5.97
CA THR A 42 -5.04 7.93 6.02
C THR A 42 -5.83 8.79 5.05
N ARG A 43 -6.36 9.91 5.54
CA ARG A 43 -6.86 10.99 4.69
C ARG A 43 -5.67 11.80 4.18
N LEU A 44 -5.57 11.97 2.87
CA LEU A 44 -4.56 12.79 2.22
C LEU A 44 -5.14 14.19 1.98
N GLY A 45 -4.37 15.25 2.26
CA GLY A 45 -4.83 16.63 2.09
C GLY A 45 -4.76 17.47 3.36
N ARG A 46 -5.55 18.55 3.44
CA ARG A 46 -5.45 19.56 4.51
C ARG A 46 -5.81 19.01 5.89
N ARG A 47 -6.89 18.27 6.01
CA ARG A 47 -7.34 17.67 7.28
C ARG A 47 -6.77 16.27 7.41
N LYS A 48 -5.54 16.15 7.89
CA LYS A 48 -4.86 14.86 8.04
C LYS A 48 -5.53 14.01 9.13
N LEU A 49 -5.95 12.82 8.77
CA LEU A 49 -6.44 11.80 9.68
C LEU A 49 -5.68 10.51 9.40
N THR A 50 -5.13 9.90 10.42
CA THR A 50 -4.44 8.61 10.31
C THR A 50 -4.90 7.68 11.42
N VAL A 51 -5.31 6.48 11.04
CA VAL A 51 -5.71 5.39 11.94
C VAL A 51 -4.95 4.13 11.54
N GLN A 52 -4.35 3.47 12.51
CA GLN A 52 -3.74 2.17 12.34
C GLN A 52 -4.26 1.22 13.41
N THR A 53 -4.65 0.02 13.01
CA THR A 53 -5.10 -1.05 13.92
C THR A 53 -4.78 -2.43 13.34
N GLY A 54 -4.95 -3.46 14.15
CA GLY A 54 -4.75 -4.84 13.77
C GLY A 54 -5.23 -5.76 14.89
N ASN A 55 -5.32 -7.06 14.62
CA ASN A 55 -5.70 -8.04 15.64
C ASN A 55 -4.50 -8.58 16.44
N GLN A 56 -3.29 -8.26 16.00
CA GLN A 56 -2.03 -8.58 16.70
C GLN A 56 -1.02 -7.47 16.50
N ARG A 57 -0.11 -7.30 17.46
CA ARG A 57 1.00 -6.35 17.31
C ARG A 57 2.01 -6.92 16.30
N MET A 58 2.08 -6.30 15.13
CA MET A 58 3.00 -6.69 14.07
C MET A 58 3.80 -5.50 13.57
N THR A 59 5.11 -5.70 13.42
CA THR A 59 6.01 -4.68 12.84
C THR A 59 6.07 -4.81 11.33
N ARG A 60 6.15 -6.05 10.81
CA ARG A 60 6.21 -6.35 9.37
C ARG A 60 5.44 -7.62 9.06
N GLN A 61 4.97 -7.73 7.83
CA GLN A 61 4.23 -8.87 7.31
C GLN A 61 4.79 -9.28 5.95
N ARG A 62 4.45 -10.50 5.50
CA ARG A 62 4.79 -10.96 4.15
C ARG A 62 4.19 -10.01 3.12
N SER A 63 5.05 -9.42 2.29
CA SER A 63 4.61 -8.43 1.31
C SER A 63 3.88 -9.03 0.13
N ALA A 64 4.18 -10.29 -0.22
CA ALA A 64 3.82 -10.83 -1.53
C ALA A 64 4.13 -9.81 -2.63
N SER A 65 3.24 -9.64 -3.61
CA SER A 65 3.48 -8.72 -4.74
C SER A 65 3.39 -7.24 -4.42
N THR A 66 3.04 -6.82 -3.18
CA THR A 66 3.13 -5.40 -2.83
C THR A 66 4.57 -4.89 -2.78
N ILE A 67 5.58 -5.78 -2.63
CA ILE A 67 7.01 -5.42 -2.73
C ILE A 67 7.36 -4.76 -4.08
N LYS A 68 6.60 -5.02 -5.13
CA LYS A 68 6.81 -4.52 -6.48
C LYS A 68 6.75 -3.00 -6.59
N VAL A 69 6.06 -2.32 -5.66
CA VAL A 69 6.06 -0.84 -5.63
C VAL A 69 7.46 -0.28 -5.30
N TYR A 70 8.26 -0.99 -4.50
CA TYR A 70 9.62 -0.56 -4.17
C TYR A 70 10.62 -0.90 -5.29
N VAL A 71 10.35 -1.95 -6.08
CA VAL A 71 11.09 -2.21 -7.32
C VAL A 71 10.84 -1.09 -8.32
N MET A 72 9.57 -0.71 -8.56
CA MET A 72 9.18 0.42 -9.41
C MET A 72 9.85 1.72 -8.95
N LEU A 73 9.80 2.03 -7.66
CA LEU A 73 10.48 3.18 -7.06
C LEU A 73 11.98 3.18 -7.40
N THR A 74 12.64 2.03 -7.23
CA THR A 74 14.09 1.92 -7.46
C THR A 74 14.45 2.16 -8.92
N ILE A 75 13.68 1.61 -9.86
CA ILE A 75 13.87 1.84 -11.29
C ILE A 75 13.79 3.34 -11.60
N TYR A 76 12.71 4.02 -11.21
CA TYR A 76 12.55 5.45 -11.49
C TYR A 76 13.57 6.32 -10.74
N ARG A 77 13.98 5.94 -9.53
CA ARG A 77 15.09 6.61 -8.82
C ARG A 77 16.40 6.53 -9.62
N ARG A 78 16.75 5.36 -10.17
CA ARG A 78 17.96 5.19 -10.98
C ARG A 78 17.89 5.98 -12.28
N VAL A 79 16.70 6.09 -12.88
CA VAL A 79 16.47 6.94 -14.06
C VAL A 79 16.67 8.41 -13.70
N GLN A 80 16.08 8.88 -12.59
CA GLN A 80 16.25 10.24 -12.10
C GLN A 80 17.72 10.58 -11.84
N GLN A 81 18.48 9.62 -11.31
CA GLN A 81 19.92 9.75 -11.07
C GLN A 81 20.78 9.58 -12.31
N ARG A 82 20.21 9.43 -13.50
CA ARG A 82 20.90 9.12 -14.76
C ARG A 82 21.76 7.85 -14.71
N LYS A 83 21.48 6.94 -13.77
CA LYS A 83 22.15 5.62 -13.62
C LYS A 83 21.47 4.50 -14.41
N LEU A 84 20.32 4.79 -15.00
CA LEU A 84 19.56 3.86 -15.82
C LEU A 84 18.82 4.63 -16.91
N ARG A 85 18.91 4.14 -18.16
CA ARG A 85 18.04 4.55 -19.27
C ARG A 85 16.99 3.46 -19.46
N LEU A 86 15.71 3.84 -19.46
CA LEU A 86 14.61 2.90 -19.70
C LEU A 86 14.61 2.46 -21.16
N THR A 87 14.64 1.15 -21.38
CA THR A 87 14.35 0.53 -22.66
C THR A 87 12.84 0.38 -22.85
N GLN A 88 12.41 0.03 -24.08
CA GLN A 88 11.01 -0.34 -24.32
C GLN A 88 10.61 -1.56 -23.49
N GLN A 89 11.52 -2.53 -23.34
CA GLN A 89 11.28 -3.70 -22.48
C GLN A 89 11.09 -3.32 -21.00
N ASP A 90 11.91 -2.42 -20.47
CA ASP A 90 11.74 -1.94 -19.08
C ASP A 90 10.37 -1.27 -18.88
N GLN A 91 9.89 -0.49 -19.86
CA GLN A 91 8.58 0.15 -19.80
C GLN A 91 7.44 -0.87 -19.86
N ASN A 92 7.56 -1.90 -20.70
CA ASN A 92 6.59 -3.00 -20.76
C ASN A 92 6.60 -3.81 -19.45
N ASP A 93 7.78 -4.10 -18.91
CA ASP A 93 7.92 -4.82 -17.65
C ASP A 93 7.33 -4.05 -16.46
N LEU A 94 7.51 -2.73 -16.39
CA LEU A 94 6.87 -1.88 -15.38
C LEU A 94 5.35 -1.99 -15.45
N LYS A 95 4.76 -1.96 -16.65
CA LYS A 95 3.32 -2.16 -16.85
C LYS A 95 2.89 -3.56 -16.40
N LEU A 96 3.52 -4.61 -16.92
CA LEU A 96 3.20 -5.99 -16.58
C LEU A 96 3.31 -6.25 -15.06
N MET A 97 4.39 -5.77 -14.45
CA MET A 97 4.64 -5.94 -13.02
C MET A 97 3.56 -5.28 -12.16
N ILE A 98 3.11 -4.08 -12.50
CA ILE A 98 2.14 -3.34 -11.68
C ILE A 98 0.70 -3.68 -12.07
N HIS A 99 0.37 -3.70 -13.38
CA HIS A 99 -1.00 -3.93 -13.85
C HIS A 99 -1.44 -5.38 -13.65
N ASN A 100 -0.59 -6.33 -14.01
CA ASN A 100 -0.90 -7.77 -14.02
C ASN A 100 -0.24 -8.53 -12.86
N SER A 101 0.58 -7.84 -12.06
CA SER A 101 1.40 -8.47 -11.02
C SER A 101 2.36 -9.55 -11.57
N ASP A 102 2.84 -9.40 -12.81
CA ASP A 102 3.72 -10.35 -13.48
C ASP A 102 5.03 -10.55 -12.70
N ASN A 103 5.35 -11.82 -12.43
CA ASN A 103 6.52 -12.19 -11.61
C ASN A 103 7.82 -12.18 -12.42
N SER A 104 7.76 -12.58 -13.68
CA SER A 104 8.93 -12.59 -14.56
C SER A 104 9.40 -11.17 -14.87
N ALA A 105 8.47 -10.26 -15.19
CA ALA A 105 8.74 -8.84 -15.34
C ALA A 105 9.34 -8.23 -14.06
N ALA A 106 8.79 -8.57 -12.90
CA ALA A 106 9.34 -8.12 -11.62
C ALA A 106 10.78 -8.58 -11.42
N ASN A 107 11.09 -9.85 -11.73
CA ASN A 107 12.44 -10.41 -11.58
C ASN A 107 13.45 -9.75 -12.53
N ARG A 108 13.06 -9.47 -13.78
CA ARG A 108 13.89 -8.69 -14.71
C ARG A 108 14.17 -7.29 -14.17
N LEU A 109 13.14 -6.60 -13.68
CA LEU A 109 13.29 -5.26 -13.11
C LEU A 109 14.10 -5.25 -11.81
N ILE A 110 14.03 -6.28 -10.96
CA ILE A 110 14.92 -6.41 -9.80
C ILE A 110 16.39 -6.45 -10.25
N LYS A 111 16.72 -7.24 -11.28
CA LYS A 111 18.07 -7.28 -11.84
C LYS A 111 18.48 -5.90 -12.38
N ARG A 112 17.63 -5.24 -13.16
CA ARG A 112 17.83 -3.89 -13.69
C ARG A 112 17.98 -2.82 -12.60
N ALA A 113 17.30 -3.00 -11.46
CA ALA A 113 17.39 -2.13 -10.30
C ALA A 113 18.73 -2.24 -9.53
N GLY A 114 19.62 -3.17 -9.92
CA GLY A 114 20.88 -3.46 -9.24
C GLY A 114 20.75 -4.59 -8.23
N GLY A 115 19.83 -5.53 -8.47
CA GLY A 115 19.57 -6.69 -7.61
C GLY A 115 18.97 -6.32 -6.27
N PHE A 116 19.05 -7.24 -5.31
CA PHE A 116 18.56 -7.01 -3.94
C PHE A 116 19.25 -5.82 -3.28
N ARG A 117 20.56 -5.66 -3.50
CA ARG A 117 21.32 -4.55 -2.95
C ARG A 117 20.79 -3.20 -3.44
N GLY A 118 20.50 -3.07 -4.73
CA GLY A 118 19.98 -1.84 -5.32
C GLY A 118 18.60 -1.48 -4.77
N VAL A 119 17.69 -2.46 -4.72
CA VAL A 119 16.33 -2.25 -4.19
C VAL A 119 16.36 -1.93 -2.70
N ASN A 120 17.11 -2.69 -1.90
CA ASN A 120 17.21 -2.45 -0.45
C ASN A 120 17.92 -1.13 -0.11
N ALA A 121 18.86 -0.67 -0.94
CA ALA A 121 19.46 0.65 -0.79
C ALA A 121 18.42 1.77 -0.99
N ALA A 122 17.51 1.65 -1.96
CA ALA A 122 16.42 2.59 -2.15
C ALA A 122 15.43 2.54 -0.97
N ILE A 123 15.03 1.34 -0.53
CA ILE A 123 14.18 1.12 0.64
C ILE A 123 14.74 1.85 1.87
N LYS A 124 16.02 1.65 2.16
CA LYS A 124 16.72 2.28 3.28
C LYS A 124 16.77 3.81 3.13
N HIS A 125 17.12 4.30 1.94
CA HIS A 125 17.23 5.73 1.65
C HIS A 125 15.93 6.49 1.93
N TYR A 126 14.77 5.92 1.51
CA TYR A 126 13.47 6.51 1.75
C TYR A 126 12.86 6.14 3.11
N ARG A 127 13.64 5.49 3.98
CA ARG A 127 13.27 5.14 5.37
C ARG A 127 12.02 4.25 5.46
N PHE A 128 11.90 3.26 4.59
CA PHE A 128 10.90 2.19 4.72
C PHE A 128 11.46 1.13 5.68
N LYS A 129 11.27 1.36 6.98
CA LYS A 129 12.00 0.69 8.07
C LYS A 129 11.63 -0.79 8.22
N GLN A 130 10.46 -1.20 7.77
CA GLN A 130 9.92 -2.56 7.92
C GLN A 130 9.93 -3.35 6.60
N THR A 131 10.54 -2.79 5.57
CA THR A 131 10.54 -3.34 4.22
C THR A 131 11.90 -3.91 3.86
N VAL A 132 11.88 -5.12 3.30
CA VAL A 132 13.10 -5.79 2.79
C VAL A 132 12.77 -6.72 1.64
N LEU A 133 13.58 -6.71 0.60
CA LEU A 133 13.57 -7.65 -0.52
C LEU A 133 14.67 -8.70 -0.30
N GLN A 134 14.30 -9.98 -0.14
CA GLN A 134 15.25 -11.07 0.17
C GLN A 134 15.21 -12.22 -0.84
N ARG A 135 14.20 -12.27 -1.71
CA ARG A 135 14.08 -13.31 -2.75
C ARG A 135 13.48 -12.76 -4.04
N TYR A 136 13.77 -13.44 -5.14
CA TYR A 136 13.03 -13.25 -6.38
C TYR A 136 11.58 -13.73 -6.26
N MET A 137 10.72 -13.27 -7.16
CA MET A 137 9.35 -13.78 -7.23
C MET A 137 9.38 -15.27 -7.62
N LEU A 138 8.56 -16.08 -6.96
CA LEU A 138 8.46 -17.54 -7.14
C LEU A 138 9.73 -18.33 -6.76
N ASP A 139 10.72 -17.72 -6.12
CA ASP A 139 11.90 -18.44 -5.61
C ASP A 139 11.53 -19.24 -4.34
N THR A 140 11.09 -20.49 -4.56
CA THR A 140 10.69 -21.42 -3.49
C THR A 140 11.88 -21.92 -2.68
N ASN A 141 13.09 -21.98 -3.25
CA ASN A 141 14.28 -22.39 -2.54
C ASN A 141 14.68 -21.35 -1.50
N ALA A 142 14.74 -20.08 -1.88
CA ALA A 142 14.99 -19.01 -0.92
C ALA A 142 13.96 -19.01 0.21
N LEU A 143 12.67 -19.28 -0.12
CA LEU A 143 11.61 -19.37 0.87
C LEU A 143 11.81 -20.55 1.85
N ARG A 144 12.24 -21.72 1.38
CA ARG A 144 12.59 -22.88 2.24
C ARG A 144 13.73 -22.55 3.20
N TRP A 145 14.65 -21.68 2.80
CA TRP A 145 15.74 -21.19 3.66
C TRP A 145 15.32 -20.01 4.56
N GLY A 146 14.03 -19.77 4.73
CA GLY A 146 13.49 -18.72 5.60
C GLY A 146 13.59 -17.30 5.04
N ARG A 147 13.99 -17.11 3.77
CA ARG A 147 14.06 -15.81 3.12
C ARG A 147 12.72 -15.48 2.47
N ASP A 148 12.14 -14.35 2.85
CA ASP A 148 10.93 -13.85 2.20
C ASP A 148 10.96 -12.32 2.11
N ASN A 149 10.07 -11.76 1.31
CA ASN A 149 9.92 -10.33 1.15
C ASN A 149 8.91 -9.80 2.18
N TYR A 150 9.28 -8.77 2.89
CA TYR A 150 8.47 -8.18 3.96
C TYR A 150 8.22 -6.70 3.73
N THR A 151 7.12 -6.21 4.25
CA THR A 151 6.77 -4.79 4.36
C THR A 151 5.80 -4.58 5.53
N SER A 152 5.24 -3.38 5.67
CA SER A 152 4.23 -3.06 6.66
C SER A 152 3.15 -2.13 6.09
N VAL A 153 2.00 -2.09 6.76
CA VAL A 153 0.96 -1.10 6.43
C VAL A 153 1.47 0.33 6.57
N ALA A 154 2.41 0.56 7.49
CA ALA A 154 3.03 1.87 7.69
C ALA A 154 3.91 2.27 6.49
N ASP A 155 4.79 1.37 6.02
CA ASP A 155 5.69 1.64 4.90
C ASP A 155 4.92 1.78 3.58
N LEU A 156 3.95 0.92 3.31
CA LEU A 156 3.10 1.03 2.11
C LEU A 156 2.27 2.32 2.12
N THR A 157 1.68 2.70 3.27
CA THR A 157 0.96 3.98 3.40
C THR A 157 1.90 5.16 3.17
N ARG A 158 3.13 5.11 3.71
CA ARG A 158 4.14 6.13 3.50
C ARG A 158 4.51 6.24 2.02
N PHE A 159 4.74 5.10 1.33
CA PHE A 159 5.00 5.07 -0.10
C PHE A 159 3.87 5.75 -0.88
N LEU A 160 2.63 5.32 -0.68
CA LEU A 160 1.46 5.87 -1.37
C LEU A 160 1.28 7.37 -1.09
N THR A 161 1.42 7.78 0.16
CA THR A 161 1.24 9.19 0.57
C THR A 161 2.28 10.08 -0.09
N LEU A 162 3.56 9.72 -0.01
CA LEU A 162 4.64 10.52 -0.60
C LEU A 162 4.54 10.58 -2.12
N THR A 163 4.22 9.45 -2.78
CA THR A 163 4.00 9.40 -4.23
C THR A 163 2.83 10.29 -4.64
N TYR A 164 1.69 10.22 -3.94
CA TYR A 164 0.51 11.03 -4.25
C TYR A 164 0.77 12.54 -4.05
N GLN A 165 1.55 12.88 -3.04
CA GLN A 165 1.93 14.27 -2.74
C GLN A 165 3.11 14.77 -3.60
N HIS A 166 3.63 13.97 -4.50
CA HIS A 166 4.81 14.27 -5.32
C HIS A 166 6.08 14.59 -4.51
N LYS A 167 6.25 13.91 -3.36
CA LYS A 167 7.35 14.11 -2.41
C LYS A 167 8.30 12.92 -2.32
N LEU A 168 8.14 11.88 -3.16
CA LEU A 168 9.02 10.72 -3.15
C LEU A 168 10.18 10.87 -4.14
N LEU A 169 9.87 11.02 -5.43
CA LEU A 169 10.83 11.27 -6.52
C LEU A 169 10.58 12.61 -7.24
N GLY A 170 9.64 13.42 -6.72
CA GLY A 170 9.20 14.64 -7.36
C GLY A 170 8.12 14.41 -8.43
N LYS A 171 7.52 15.51 -8.88
CA LYS A 171 6.29 15.52 -9.68
C LYS A 171 6.34 14.61 -10.91
N THR A 172 7.46 14.63 -11.65
CA THR A 172 7.60 13.88 -12.91
C THR A 172 7.51 12.36 -12.69
N TYR A 173 8.32 11.83 -11.79
CA TYR A 173 8.39 10.38 -11.59
C TYR A 173 7.25 9.85 -10.70
N ASP A 174 6.81 10.63 -9.74
CA ASP A 174 5.66 10.26 -8.90
C ASP A 174 4.38 10.17 -9.73
N LYS A 175 4.17 11.07 -10.71
CA LYS A 175 3.06 10.96 -11.68
C LYS A 175 3.16 9.66 -12.51
N LYS A 176 4.35 9.28 -12.98
CA LYS A 176 4.55 8.03 -13.71
C LYS A 176 4.19 6.81 -12.85
N MET A 177 4.62 6.79 -11.58
CA MET A 177 4.26 5.73 -10.65
C MET A 177 2.75 5.68 -10.38
N LEU A 178 2.10 6.83 -10.19
CA LEU A 178 0.64 6.91 -10.03
C LEU A 178 -0.10 6.40 -11.28
N THR A 179 0.38 6.74 -12.48
CA THR A 179 -0.20 6.22 -13.72
C THR A 179 -0.14 4.70 -13.79
N LEU A 180 0.98 4.09 -13.39
CA LEU A 180 1.11 2.64 -13.32
C LEU A 180 0.15 2.05 -12.27
N LEU A 181 0.08 2.63 -11.07
CA LEU A 181 -0.83 2.16 -10.02
C LEU A 181 -2.32 2.28 -10.42
N LYS A 182 -2.70 3.33 -11.16
CA LYS A 182 -4.04 3.50 -11.72
C LYS A 182 -4.40 2.39 -12.72
N GLY A 183 -3.41 1.85 -13.41
CA GLY A 183 -3.58 0.76 -14.37
C GLY A 183 -3.65 -0.64 -13.74
N CYS A 184 -3.57 -0.78 -12.42
CA CYS A 184 -3.70 -2.08 -11.76
C CYS A 184 -5.03 -2.74 -12.12
N ARG A 185 -4.99 -3.98 -12.59
CA ARG A 185 -6.18 -4.72 -13.05
C ARG A 185 -6.88 -5.49 -11.94
N ASN A 186 -6.19 -5.74 -10.82
CA ASN A 186 -6.78 -6.48 -9.71
C ASN A 186 -7.49 -5.54 -8.74
N HIS A 187 -8.80 -5.46 -8.85
CA HIS A 187 -9.71 -4.70 -8.00
C HIS A 187 -10.60 -5.60 -7.12
N SER A 188 -10.24 -6.86 -6.94
CA SER A 188 -11.06 -7.85 -6.23
C SER A 188 -11.14 -7.67 -4.70
N LYS A 189 -10.29 -6.78 -4.13
CA LYS A 189 -10.21 -6.55 -2.68
C LYS A 189 -10.79 -5.18 -2.28
N LEU A 190 -9.95 -4.27 -1.80
CA LEU A 190 -10.41 -2.94 -1.32
C LEU A 190 -11.26 -2.18 -2.34
N PRO A 191 -10.94 -2.15 -3.65
CA PRO A 191 -11.73 -1.40 -4.63
C PRO A 191 -13.08 -2.03 -4.98
N TYR A 192 -13.29 -3.32 -4.75
CA TYR A 192 -14.37 -4.10 -5.34
C TYR A 192 -15.78 -3.51 -5.15
N LEU A 193 -16.08 -3.02 -3.96
CA LEU A 193 -17.38 -2.41 -3.63
C LEU A 193 -17.34 -0.87 -3.58
N VAL A 194 -16.19 -0.25 -3.92
CA VAL A 194 -16.07 1.21 -3.92
C VAL A 194 -16.54 1.77 -5.27
N LYS A 195 -17.53 2.65 -5.25
CA LYS A 195 -18.06 3.33 -6.43
C LYS A 195 -17.59 4.79 -6.47
N HIS A 196 -17.55 5.36 -7.67
CA HIS A 196 -17.29 6.79 -7.90
C HIS A 196 -15.93 7.28 -7.34
N ALA A 197 -14.89 6.45 -7.43
CA ALA A 197 -13.53 6.79 -7.07
C ALA A 197 -12.55 6.46 -8.18
N THR A 198 -11.53 7.31 -8.36
CA THR A 198 -10.33 6.91 -9.08
C THR A 198 -9.45 6.11 -8.13
N VAL A 199 -9.07 4.92 -8.54
CA VAL A 199 -8.29 3.98 -7.72
C VAL A 199 -6.86 3.88 -8.24
N TYR A 200 -5.92 3.89 -7.31
CA TYR A 200 -4.50 3.62 -7.54
C TYR A 200 -4.10 2.54 -6.56
N ASN A 201 -3.84 1.31 -7.01
CA ASN A 201 -3.55 0.24 -6.07
C ASN A 201 -2.48 -0.75 -6.55
N LYS A 202 -1.99 -1.54 -5.61
CA LYS A 202 -1.20 -2.74 -5.84
C LYS A 202 -1.58 -3.80 -4.84
N THR A 203 -1.99 -4.95 -5.36
CA THR A 203 -2.31 -6.14 -4.56
C THR A 203 -1.08 -7.02 -4.35
N GLY A 204 -1.15 -7.87 -3.34
CA GLY A 204 -0.17 -8.92 -3.09
C GLY A 204 -0.87 -10.18 -2.58
N GLU A 205 -0.56 -11.33 -3.17
CA GLU A 205 -1.20 -12.60 -2.89
C GLU A 205 -0.18 -13.71 -2.74
N TYR A 206 -0.37 -14.54 -1.72
CA TYR A 206 0.32 -15.80 -1.56
C TYR A 206 -0.64 -16.79 -0.85
N PRO A 207 -1.52 -17.46 -1.64
CA PRO A 207 -2.61 -18.28 -1.10
C PRO A 207 -2.14 -19.35 -0.13
N ASP A 208 -1.05 -20.08 -0.44
CA ASP A 208 -0.51 -21.16 0.41
C ASP A 208 -0.09 -20.70 1.82
N LYS A 209 0.13 -19.41 2.02
CA LYS A 209 0.45 -18.78 3.30
C LYS A 209 -0.70 -17.91 3.83
N GLY A 210 -1.87 -18.02 3.20
CA GLY A 210 -3.04 -17.21 3.56
C GLY A 210 -2.77 -15.70 3.50
N VAL A 211 -1.89 -15.27 2.57
CA VAL A 211 -1.51 -13.85 2.41
C VAL A 211 -2.40 -13.19 1.39
N GLN A 212 -3.09 -12.14 1.84
CA GLN A 212 -3.85 -11.23 1.00
C GLN A 212 -3.57 -9.79 1.44
N ASN A 213 -3.00 -9.02 0.54
CA ASN A 213 -2.65 -7.63 0.78
C ASN A 213 -3.26 -6.75 -0.30
N ASP A 214 -3.63 -5.51 0.07
CA ASP A 214 -3.96 -4.46 -0.87
C ASP A 214 -3.53 -3.10 -0.32
N ALA A 215 -2.86 -2.32 -1.15
CA ALA A 215 -2.43 -0.97 -0.84
C ALA A 215 -3.05 -0.04 -1.88
N ALA A 216 -4.01 0.79 -1.48
CA ALA A 216 -4.83 1.57 -2.40
C ALA A 216 -4.95 3.03 -2.00
N ILE A 217 -5.05 3.91 -3.02
CA ILE A 217 -5.53 5.28 -2.90
C ILE A 217 -6.88 5.35 -3.60
N PHE A 218 -7.85 5.96 -2.93
CA PHE A 218 -9.17 6.29 -3.46
C PHE A 218 -9.30 7.81 -3.56
N LYS A 219 -9.44 8.32 -4.78
CA LYS A 219 -9.71 9.74 -5.04
C LYS A 219 -11.19 9.88 -5.39
N THR A 220 -11.94 10.51 -4.52
CA THR A 220 -13.37 10.82 -4.67
C THR A 220 -13.60 12.32 -4.85
N LYS A 221 -14.85 12.74 -5.04
CA LYS A 221 -15.21 14.18 -5.05
C LYS A 221 -14.98 14.84 -3.69
N GLN A 222 -15.17 14.10 -2.60
CA GLN A 222 -15.07 14.60 -1.21
C GLN A 222 -13.65 14.60 -0.66
N GLY A 223 -12.76 13.77 -1.22
CA GLY A 223 -11.40 13.72 -0.74
C GLY A 223 -10.57 12.57 -1.31
N THR A 224 -9.34 12.47 -0.82
CA THR A 224 -8.44 11.40 -1.21
C THR A 224 -8.00 10.61 0.04
N TYR A 225 -8.07 9.31 -0.04
CA TYR A 225 -7.85 8.39 1.08
C TYR A 225 -6.88 7.29 0.68
N SER A 226 -5.92 6.99 1.55
CA SER A 226 -5.11 5.78 1.45
C SER A 226 -5.63 4.73 2.41
N ILE A 227 -5.87 3.53 1.93
CA ILE A 227 -6.23 2.35 2.72
C ILE A 227 -5.24 1.27 2.38
N VAL A 228 -4.53 0.77 3.37
CA VAL A 228 -3.60 -0.35 3.23
C VAL A 228 -4.01 -1.44 4.21
N VAL A 229 -4.25 -2.63 3.70
CA VAL A 229 -4.54 -3.82 4.49
C VAL A 229 -3.55 -4.92 4.14
N MET A 230 -3.04 -5.59 5.17
CA MET A 230 -2.17 -6.74 5.05
C MET A 230 -2.70 -7.86 5.94
N ALA A 231 -2.86 -9.04 5.37
CA ALA A 231 -3.32 -10.23 6.08
C ALA A 231 -2.47 -11.45 5.72
N GLN A 232 -2.25 -12.33 6.68
CA GLN A 232 -1.53 -13.59 6.50
C GLN A 232 -2.08 -14.69 7.41
N ASN A 233 -1.87 -15.95 7.03
CA ASN A 233 -2.38 -17.13 7.72
C ASN A 233 -3.92 -17.17 7.81
N GLY A 234 -4.61 -16.50 6.92
CA GLY A 234 -6.07 -16.44 6.87
C GLY A 234 -6.66 -17.27 5.74
N LYS A 235 -7.99 -17.26 5.65
CA LYS A 235 -8.75 -17.94 4.60
C LYS A 235 -9.08 -16.97 3.47
N GLN A 236 -8.65 -17.26 2.25
CA GLN A 236 -8.71 -16.37 1.09
C GLN A 236 -10.11 -15.77 0.86
N TYR A 237 -11.15 -16.61 0.82
CA TYR A 237 -12.52 -16.14 0.56
C TYR A 237 -12.99 -15.12 1.61
N GLN A 238 -12.74 -15.39 2.89
CA GLN A 238 -13.09 -14.48 3.98
C GLN A 238 -12.28 -13.17 3.92
N GLN A 239 -11.02 -13.27 3.50
CA GLN A 239 -10.14 -12.11 3.32
C GLN A 239 -10.67 -11.18 2.22
N TYR A 240 -11.10 -11.71 1.08
CA TYR A 240 -11.71 -10.90 0.01
C TYR A 240 -12.96 -10.20 0.50
N GLN A 241 -13.91 -10.93 1.08
CA GLN A 241 -15.15 -10.32 1.57
C GLN A 241 -14.92 -9.23 2.62
N GLY A 242 -14.01 -9.47 3.57
CA GLY A 242 -13.66 -8.50 4.59
C GLY A 242 -13.05 -7.23 4.00
N MET A 243 -12.12 -7.37 3.06
CA MET A 243 -11.49 -6.23 2.40
C MET A 243 -12.46 -5.46 1.50
N ASN A 244 -13.40 -6.16 0.84
CA ASN A 244 -14.44 -5.54 0.02
C ASN A 244 -15.33 -4.62 0.88
N ARG A 245 -15.79 -5.12 2.05
CA ARG A 245 -16.57 -4.31 3.00
C ARG A 245 -15.75 -3.15 3.54
N LEU A 246 -14.50 -3.41 3.96
CA LEU A 246 -13.61 -2.39 4.50
C LEU A 246 -13.43 -1.22 3.53
N GLY A 247 -13.14 -1.50 2.25
CA GLY A 247 -12.97 -0.46 1.24
C GLY A 247 -14.21 0.42 1.12
N ARG A 248 -15.38 -0.19 0.95
CA ARG A 248 -16.68 0.51 0.87
C ARG A 248 -16.94 1.34 2.13
N ASP A 249 -16.87 0.73 3.29
CA ASP A 249 -17.35 1.35 4.55
C ASP A 249 -16.41 2.47 5.01
N VAL A 250 -15.10 2.32 4.81
CA VAL A 250 -14.13 3.39 5.11
C VAL A 250 -14.30 4.57 4.16
N VAL A 251 -14.43 4.33 2.84
CA VAL A 251 -14.60 5.41 1.86
C VAL A 251 -15.91 6.12 2.08
N THR A 252 -17.01 5.40 2.34
CA THR A 252 -18.32 5.98 2.65
C THR A 252 -18.24 6.85 3.90
N TYR A 253 -17.67 6.33 4.98
CA TYR A 253 -17.52 7.09 6.24
C TYR A 253 -16.71 8.39 6.02
N LEU A 254 -15.58 8.30 5.33
CA LEU A 254 -14.71 9.45 5.10
C LEU A 254 -15.32 10.49 4.15
N ASN A 255 -16.20 10.08 3.21
CA ASN A 255 -16.93 10.97 2.34
C ASN A 255 -18.06 11.71 3.09
N GLN A 256 -18.64 11.14 4.13
CA GLN A 256 -19.67 11.76 4.96
C GLN A 256 -19.12 12.72 6.01
N HIS A 257 -17.84 12.57 6.38
CA HIS A 257 -17.19 13.32 7.47
C HIS A 257 -15.96 14.09 6.96
N HIS A 258 -16.08 14.77 5.84
CA HIS A 258 -15.00 15.54 5.16
C HIS A 258 -14.83 16.98 5.69
#